data_a898477d8bcc25a30e0f59ec98abaf6e
#
_entry.id   a898477d8bcc25a30e0f59ec98abaf6e
#
_cell.length_a   1.000
_cell.length_b   1.000
_cell.length_c   1.000
_cell.angle_alpha   90.00
_cell.angle_beta   90.00
_cell.angle_gamma   90.00
#
_symmetry.space_group_name_H-M   'P 1'
#
loop_
_entity.id
_entity.type
_entity.pdbx_description
1 polymer ?
#
loop_
_entity_poly.entity_id
_entity_poly.type
_entity_poly.pdbx_seq_one_letter_code
_entity_poly.pdbx_strand_id
1 'polypeptide(L)'
;MGAGSSFEAVRPALVCLHGFAQRGESWRAVAALLAQRGWEVVAPDLTALTDGAGGPFDAVCGGVTTLVRDVFRQTGRRPILVGYSMGGRIALEAAIRAQRLRDGADEFLPISALVLESAGLGPADDGEREELRRRNEGWAARVRDEGVEAFMDWWEALPLFASQRSLPDDVRAALRAGRLGNDPATLTLELSGWGQHHQAGKADALVCLDGLAARGVASAYLAGAIDRKYRAIAEEVRAASPATTVRVVPSVGHNIYLEDPEGYARMLTDWYDSVVLAD
;
A
#
# COMPACT_ATOMS: atom_id res chain seq x y z
N MET A 1 -6.38 30.35 -37.46
CA MET A 1 -6.44 28.94 -37.00
C MET A 1 -5.48 28.82 -35.84
N GLY A 2 -5.99 28.99 -34.64
CA GLY A 2 -5.22 28.88 -33.42
C GLY A 2 -5.15 27.41 -32.99
N ALA A 3 -3.97 26.84 -32.99
CA ALA A 3 -3.71 25.56 -32.35
C ALA A 3 -3.87 25.78 -30.84
N GLY A 4 -4.98 25.33 -30.32
CA GLY A 4 -5.15 25.23 -28.87
C GLY A 4 -4.14 24.20 -28.35
N SER A 5 -3.06 24.66 -27.71
CA SER A 5 -2.24 23.78 -26.89
C SER A 5 -3.13 23.32 -25.74
N SER A 6 -3.62 22.11 -25.81
CA SER A 6 -4.14 21.43 -24.65
C SER A 6 -2.98 21.37 -23.63
N PHE A 7 -3.03 22.20 -22.61
CA PHE A 7 -2.21 21.99 -21.42
C PHE A 7 -2.61 20.62 -20.87
N GLU A 8 -1.87 19.59 -21.20
CA GLU A 8 -1.97 18.32 -20.46
C GLU A 8 -1.74 18.65 -18.99
N ALA A 9 -2.76 18.48 -18.18
CA ALA A 9 -2.65 18.74 -16.76
C ALA A 9 -1.57 17.81 -16.20
N VAL A 10 -0.46 18.41 -15.74
CA VAL A 10 0.65 17.64 -15.19
C VAL A 10 0.15 16.84 -14.00
N ARG A 11 0.23 15.51 -14.06
CA ARG A 11 -0.23 14.60 -13.03
C ARG A 11 0.58 14.76 -11.74
N PRO A 12 0.01 14.52 -10.55
CA PRO A 12 0.78 14.45 -9.31
C PRO A 12 1.67 13.21 -9.30
N ALA A 13 2.70 13.21 -8.45
CA ALA A 13 3.51 12.01 -8.23
C ALA A 13 2.71 10.92 -7.49
N LEU A 14 3.03 9.66 -7.79
CA LEU A 14 2.57 8.49 -7.06
C LEU A 14 3.67 8.09 -6.05
N VAL A 15 3.35 8.07 -4.76
CA VAL A 15 4.21 7.50 -3.71
C VAL A 15 3.73 6.08 -3.46
N CYS A 16 4.52 5.08 -3.89
CA CYS A 16 4.14 3.68 -3.91
C CYS A 16 4.88 2.88 -2.83
N LEU A 17 4.17 2.29 -1.88
CA LEU A 17 4.70 1.53 -0.77
C LEU A 17 4.53 0.02 -1.01
N HIS A 18 5.64 -0.71 -0.95
CA HIS A 18 5.71 -2.15 -1.23
C HIS A 18 5.15 -3.02 -0.10
N GLY A 19 4.87 -4.30 -0.39
CA GLY A 19 4.44 -5.31 0.56
C GLY A 19 5.59 -5.99 1.31
N PHE A 20 5.24 -6.93 2.19
CA PHE A 20 6.19 -7.76 2.94
C PHE A 20 7.17 -8.48 2.02
N ALA A 21 8.44 -8.55 2.44
CA ALA A 21 9.53 -9.21 1.72
C ALA A 21 9.75 -8.68 0.28
N GLN A 22 9.35 -7.45 0.01
CA GLN A 22 9.57 -6.75 -1.24
C GLN A 22 10.45 -5.51 -1.02
N ARG A 23 10.70 -4.77 -2.08
CA ARG A 23 11.42 -3.50 -2.10
C ARG A 23 10.72 -2.54 -3.06
N GLY A 24 11.12 -1.27 -3.06
CA GLY A 24 10.60 -0.28 -4.00
C GLY A 24 10.71 -0.73 -5.46
N GLU A 25 11.75 -1.50 -5.79
CA GLU A 25 11.95 -2.07 -7.13
C GLU A 25 10.79 -2.96 -7.61
N SER A 26 10.00 -3.54 -6.71
CA SER A 26 8.82 -4.35 -7.07
C SER A 26 7.79 -3.58 -7.91
N TRP A 27 7.79 -2.26 -7.80
CA TRP A 27 6.92 -1.36 -8.58
C TRP A 27 7.45 -1.06 -9.99
N ARG A 28 8.69 -1.48 -10.35
CA ARG A 28 9.37 -1.07 -11.60
C ARG A 28 8.54 -1.33 -12.85
N ALA A 29 7.92 -2.50 -12.98
CA ALA A 29 7.14 -2.85 -14.17
C ALA A 29 5.94 -1.92 -14.36
N VAL A 30 5.12 -1.74 -13.32
CA VAL A 30 3.96 -0.85 -13.39
C VAL A 30 4.37 0.63 -13.45
N ALA A 31 5.48 1.02 -12.82
CA ALA A 31 6.02 2.37 -12.88
C ALA A 31 6.41 2.77 -14.33
N ALA A 32 7.00 1.86 -15.10
CA ALA A 32 7.31 2.09 -16.51
C ALA A 32 6.04 2.31 -17.35
N LEU A 33 4.97 1.58 -17.08
CA LEU A 33 3.68 1.73 -17.74
C LEU A 33 2.95 3.01 -17.33
N LEU A 34 3.06 3.40 -16.05
CA LEU A 34 2.52 4.65 -15.55
C LEU A 34 3.28 5.87 -16.11
N ALA A 35 4.60 5.78 -16.25
CA ALA A 35 5.42 6.83 -16.85
C ALA A 35 5.00 7.13 -18.30
N GLN A 36 4.63 6.10 -19.09
CA GLN A 36 4.07 6.28 -20.45
C GLN A 36 2.73 7.02 -20.45
N ARG A 37 2.07 7.12 -19.31
CA ARG A 37 0.79 7.84 -19.09
C ARG A 37 0.98 9.17 -18.36
N GLY A 38 2.23 9.66 -18.28
CA GLY A 38 2.56 10.95 -17.66
C GLY A 38 2.62 10.96 -16.15
N TRP A 39 2.75 9.78 -15.51
CA TRP A 39 2.92 9.69 -14.06
C TRP A 39 4.39 9.65 -13.66
N GLU A 40 4.73 10.36 -12.59
CA GLU A 40 5.97 10.17 -11.85
C GLU A 40 5.71 9.19 -10.69
N VAL A 41 6.60 8.20 -10.51
CA VAL A 41 6.48 7.18 -9.46
C VAL A 41 7.68 7.25 -8.53
N VAL A 42 7.40 7.46 -7.26
CA VAL A 42 8.37 7.43 -6.15
C VAL A 42 8.10 6.16 -5.35
N ALA A 43 8.97 5.18 -5.44
CA ALA A 43 8.81 3.87 -4.78
C ALA A 43 10.04 3.57 -3.91
N PRO A 44 10.07 4.04 -2.66
CA PRO A 44 11.18 3.81 -1.75
C PRO A 44 11.19 2.39 -1.19
N ASP A 45 12.34 1.94 -0.72
CA ASP A 45 12.41 0.85 0.24
C ASP A 45 11.90 1.35 1.59
N LEU A 46 10.93 0.66 2.19
CA LEU A 46 10.32 1.08 3.46
C LEU A 46 11.34 1.13 4.61
N THR A 47 12.38 0.30 4.56
CA THR A 47 13.48 0.32 5.54
C THR A 47 14.29 1.61 5.51
N ALA A 48 14.27 2.35 4.41
CA ALA A 48 14.91 3.67 4.31
C ALA A 48 14.07 4.80 4.94
N LEU A 49 12.83 4.50 5.38
CA LEU A 49 11.89 5.48 5.92
C LEU A 49 11.73 5.37 7.45
N THR A 50 12.73 4.89 8.16
CA THR A 50 12.64 4.57 9.61
C THR A 50 13.19 5.66 10.52
N ASP A 51 13.24 6.92 10.08
CA ASP A 51 13.83 8.04 10.84
C ASP A 51 12.86 8.68 11.87
N GLY A 52 11.68 8.07 12.09
CA GLY A 52 10.68 8.59 13.03
C GLY A 52 11.03 8.27 14.48
N ALA A 53 10.54 9.11 15.41
CA ALA A 53 10.59 8.82 16.84
C ALA A 53 9.52 7.78 17.22
N GLY A 54 9.80 6.97 18.24
CA GLY A 54 8.89 5.95 18.76
C GLY A 54 9.32 4.53 18.42
N GLY A 55 8.37 3.59 18.45
CA GLY A 55 8.63 2.20 18.06
C GLY A 55 8.81 2.02 16.54
N PRO A 56 9.24 0.83 16.08
CA PRO A 56 9.51 0.61 14.65
C PRO A 56 8.34 0.95 13.73
N PHE A 57 7.09 0.67 14.14
CA PHE A 57 5.91 1.00 13.35
C PHE A 57 5.64 2.51 13.30
N ASP A 58 5.90 3.21 14.41
CA ASP A 58 5.77 4.66 14.48
C ASP A 58 6.80 5.34 13.57
N ALA A 59 8.03 4.84 13.59
CA ALA A 59 9.13 5.35 12.78
C ALA A 59 8.83 5.24 11.28
N VAL A 60 8.37 4.09 10.78
CA VAL A 60 8.07 3.94 9.35
C VAL A 60 6.86 4.79 8.94
N CYS A 61 5.82 4.89 9.76
CA CYS A 61 4.68 5.77 9.48
C CYS A 61 5.10 7.25 9.45
N GLY A 62 5.98 7.68 10.36
CA GLY A 62 6.58 9.01 10.37
C GLY A 62 7.41 9.28 9.13
N GLY A 63 8.24 8.32 8.72
CA GLY A 63 9.05 8.39 7.50
C GLY A 63 8.19 8.52 6.23
N VAL A 64 7.09 7.78 6.13
CA VAL A 64 6.12 7.94 5.02
C VAL A 64 5.50 9.33 5.03
N THR A 65 5.12 9.84 6.20
CA THR A 65 4.58 11.19 6.32
C THR A 65 5.59 12.25 5.86
N THR A 66 6.85 12.11 6.25
CA THR A 66 7.95 13.00 5.82
C THR A 66 8.14 12.92 4.30
N LEU A 67 8.23 11.73 3.73
CA LEU A 67 8.36 11.54 2.28
C LEU A 67 7.24 12.23 1.50
N VAL A 68 5.98 12.02 1.91
CA VAL A 68 4.81 12.64 1.25
C VAL A 68 4.90 14.16 1.30
N ARG A 69 5.29 14.73 2.45
CA ARG A 69 5.49 16.19 2.59
C ARG A 69 6.63 16.70 1.71
N ASP A 70 7.72 15.95 1.59
CA ASP A 70 8.85 16.34 0.75
C ASP A 70 8.50 16.29 -0.73
N VAL A 71 7.79 15.26 -1.21
CA VAL A 71 7.26 15.21 -2.57
C VAL A 71 6.33 16.40 -2.84
N PHE A 72 5.44 16.73 -1.90
CA PHE A 72 4.57 17.90 -2.03
C PHE A 72 5.36 19.20 -2.10
N ARG A 73 6.36 19.40 -1.25
CA ARG A 73 7.22 20.60 -1.27
C ARG A 73 8.01 20.74 -2.57
N GLN A 74 8.51 19.63 -3.12
CA GLN A 74 9.29 19.62 -4.35
C GLN A 74 8.45 19.88 -5.60
N THR A 75 7.23 19.33 -5.64
CA THR A 75 6.38 19.38 -6.83
C THR A 75 5.31 20.49 -6.78
N GLY A 76 5.02 21.02 -5.60
CA GLY A 76 3.88 21.92 -5.35
C GLY A 76 2.52 21.22 -5.49
N ARG A 77 2.48 19.89 -5.67
CA ARG A 77 1.28 19.09 -5.89
C ARG A 77 1.13 18.01 -4.85
N ARG A 78 -0.09 17.84 -4.34
CA ARG A 78 -0.40 16.75 -3.41
C ARG A 78 -0.25 15.40 -4.11
N PRO A 79 0.71 14.54 -3.71
CA PRO A 79 0.88 13.22 -4.33
C PRO A 79 -0.31 12.29 -4.04
N ILE A 80 -0.39 11.21 -4.78
CA ILE A 80 -1.25 10.07 -4.46
C ILE A 80 -0.41 9.08 -3.66
N LEU A 81 -0.90 8.70 -2.49
CA LEU A 81 -0.28 7.65 -1.68
C LEU A 81 -0.90 6.30 -2.03
N VAL A 82 -0.09 5.41 -2.56
CA VAL A 82 -0.47 4.05 -2.97
C VAL A 82 0.23 3.05 -2.08
N GLY A 83 -0.49 2.11 -1.49
CA GLY A 83 0.13 1.09 -0.66
C GLY A 83 -0.43 -0.31 -0.93
N TYR A 84 0.48 -1.27 -1.14
CA TYR A 84 0.14 -2.68 -1.30
C TYR A 84 0.36 -3.44 0.01
N SER A 85 -0.62 -4.21 0.45
CA SER A 85 -0.54 -5.15 1.57
C SER A 85 0.06 -4.50 2.83
N MET A 86 1.30 -4.80 3.22
CA MET A 86 2.02 -4.15 4.32
C MET A 86 2.16 -2.65 4.08
N GLY A 87 2.59 -2.23 2.90
CA GLY A 87 2.69 -0.81 2.54
C GLY A 87 1.34 -0.09 2.59
N GLY A 88 0.25 -0.77 2.23
CA GLY A 88 -1.11 -0.24 2.36
C GLY A 88 -1.54 -0.04 3.82
N ARG A 89 -1.14 -0.95 4.72
CA ARG A 89 -1.37 -0.79 6.16
C ARG A 89 -0.62 0.40 6.75
N ILE A 90 0.63 0.59 6.32
CA ILE A 90 1.46 1.73 6.74
C ILE A 90 0.89 3.04 6.18
N ALA A 91 0.46 3.07 4.92
CA ALA A 91 -0.18 4.24 4.29
C ALA A 91 -1.47 4.64 5.03
N LEU A 92 -2.33 3.67 5.34
CA LEU A 92 -3.57 3.88 6.08
C LEU A 92 -3.29 4.41 7.50
N GLU A 93 -2.32 3.81 8.20
CA GLU A 93 -1.94 4.27 9.54
C GLU A 93 -1.39 5.70 9.53
N ALA A 94 -0.56 6.06 8.53
CA ALA A 94 -0.09 7.44 8.36
C ALA A 94 -1.27 8.41 8.18
N ALA A 95 -2.30 8.04 7.41
CA ALA A 95 -3.51 8.85 7.23
C ALA A 95 -4.33 8.96 8.53
N ILE A 96 -4.50 7.86 9.28
CA ILE A 96 -5.20 7.85 10.59
C ILE A 96 -4.50 8.79 11.57
N ARG A 97 -3.17 8.71 11.67
CA ARG A 97 -2.39 9.57 12.57
C ARG A 97 -2.51 11.04 12.20
N ALA A 98 -2.43 11.35 10.91
CA ALA A 98 -2.63 12.71 10.43
C ALA A 98 -4.03 13.26 10.71
N GLN A 99 -5.07 12.42 10.74
CA GLN A 99 -6.41 12.83 11.14
C GLN A 99 -6.54 13.09 12.65
N ARG A 100 -5.80 12.36 13.48
CA ARG A 100 -5.84 12.49 14.95
C ARG A 100 -5.12 13.74 15.47
N LEU A 101 -4.17 14.27 14.71
CA LEU A 101 -3.42 15.50 15.04
C LEU A 101 -4.29 16.75 14.80
N ARG A 102 -5.42 16.89 15.47
CA ARG A 102 -6.58 17.72 15.13
C ARG A 102 -6.43 19.24 15.28
N ASP A 103 -5.34 19.80 15.72
CA ASP A 103 -5.30 21.20 16.18
C ASP A 103 -4.62 22.22 15.26
N GLY A 104 -4.30 21.85 14.01
CA GLY A 104 -3.81 22.80 13.01
C GLY A 104 -4.21 22.40 11.59
N ALA A 105 -4.85 23.32 10.86
CA ALA A 105 -5.26 23.12 9.46
C ALA A 105 -4.09 22.77 8.52
N ASP A 106 -2.84 22.93 8.97
CA ASP A 106 -1.63 22.73 8.19
C ASP A 106 -0.98 21.33 8.38
N GLU A 107 -1.52 20.45 9.21
CA GLU A 107 -0.86 19.19 9.59
C GLU A 107 -1.44 17.91 8.98
N PHE A 108 -2.54 18.00 8.22
CA PHE A 108 -3.03 16.83 7.50
C PHE A 108 -2.02 16.38 6.45
N LEU A 109 -1.95 15.06 6.21
CA LEU A 109 -1.09 14.48 5.18
C LEU A 109 -1.43 15.11 3.81
N PRO A 110 -0.50 15.81 3.14
CA PRO A 110 -0.82 16.56 1.90
C PRO A 110 -0.89 15.61 0.69
N ILE A 111 -1.88 14.73 0.69
CA ILE A 111 -2.20 13.82 -0.42
C ILE A 111 -3.47 14.26 -1.14
N SER A 112 -3.55 14.01 -2.44
CA SER A 112 -4.77 14.16 -3.24
C SER A 112 -5.63 12.90 -3.20
N ALA A 113 -5.00 11.75 -3.01
CA ALA A 113 -5.71 10.48 -2.90
C ALA A 113 -4.93 9.43 -2.09
N LEU A 114 -5.67 8.46 -1.53
CA LEU A 114 -5.16 7.26 -0.89
C LEU A 114 -5.67 6.02 -1.63
N VAL A 115 -4.75 5.19 -2.13
CA VAL A 115 -5.07 3.92 -2.80
C VAL A 115 -4.53 2.77 -1.97
N LEU A 116 -5.41 1.88 -1.53
CA LEU A 116 -5.07 0.70 -0.75
C LEU A 116 -5.29 -0.56 -1.60
N GLU A 117 -4.24 -1.32 -1.84
CA GLU A 117 -4.30 -2.59 -2.54
C GLU A 117 -4.11 -3.74 -1.54
N SER A 118 -5.12 -4.60 -1.42
CA SER A 118 -5.07 -5.80 -0.58
C SER A 118 -4.52 -5.53 0.83
N ALA A 119 -4.94 -4.41 1.45
CA ALA A 119 -4.45 -3.95 2.74
C ALA A 119 -5.41 -4.34 3.88
N GLY A 120 -4.86 -4.80 5.00
CA GLY A 120 -5.64 -5.05 6.22
C GLY A 120 -6.03 -3.75 6.91
N LEU A 121 -7.22 -3.71 7.52
CA LEU A 121 -7.76 -2.54 8.21
C LEU A 121 -7.36 -2.46 9.69
N GLY A 122 -6.51 -3.36 10.17
CA GLY A 122 -6.19 -3.47 11.59
C GLY A 122 -7.06 -4.50 12.32
N PRO A 123 -6.74 -4.77 13.60
CA PRO A 123 -7.49 -5.71 14.43
C PRO A 123 -8.89 -5.17 14.77
N ALA A 124 -9.87 -6.07 14.84
CA ALA A 124 -11.23 -5.71 15.23
C ALA A 124 -11.34 -5.44 16.74
N ASP A 125 -10.56 -6.16 17.55
CA ASP A 125 -10.52 -6.06 18.99
C ASP A 125 -9.15 -6.46 19.56
N ASP A 126 -9.02 -6.42 20.90
CA ASP A 126 -7.77 -6.76 21.59
C ASP A 126 -7.44 -8.26 21.50
N GLY A 127 -8.44 -9.13 21.37
CA GLY A 127 -8.24 -10.57 21.17
C GLY A 127 -7.58 -10.85 19.81
N GLU A 128 -8.12 -10.29 18.73
CA GLU A 128 -7.51 -10.39 17.40
C GLU A 128 -6.13 -9.73 17.35
N ARG A 129 -5.96 -8.59 18.04
CA ARG A 129 -4.64 -7.94 18.16
C ARG A 129 -3.59 -8.87 18.75
N GLU A 130 -3.93 -9.58 19.82
CA GLU A 130 -3.03 -10.50 20.47
C GLU A 130 -2.75 -11.75 19.61
N GLU A 131 -3.75 -12.24 18.87
CA GLU A 131 -3.56 -13.33 17.91
C GLU A 131 -2.62 -12.93 16.77
N LEU A 132 -2.80 -11.73 16.24
CA LEU A 132 -1.93 -11.16 15.19
C LEU A 132 -0.50 -10.99 15.71
N ARG A 133 -0.32 -10.53 16.94
CA ARG A 133 0.99 -10.40 17.59
C ARG A 133 1.68 -11.74 17.68
N ARG A 134 1.03 -12.75 18.27
CA ARG A 134 1.59 -14.10 18.41
C ARG A 134 1.94 -14.74 17.08
N ARG A 135 1.06 -14.59 16.08
CA ARG A 135 1.32 -15.07 14.72
C ARG A 135 2.56 -14.42 14.11
N ASN A 136 2.66 -13.09 14.16
CA ASN A 136 3.77 -12.37 13.54
C ASN A 136 5.10 -12.64 14.26
N GLU A 137 5.10 -12.73 15.59
CA GLU A 137 6.26 -13.15 16.38
C GLU A 137 6.70 -14.58 16.04
N GLY A 138 5.74 -15.50 15.88
CA GLY A 138 6.03 -16.88 15.45
C GLY A 138 6.65 -16.94 14.07
N TRP A 139 6.18 -16.13 13.13
CA TRP A 139 6.79 -16.03 11.78
C TRP A 139 8.18 -15.40 11.82
N ALA A 140 8.37 -14.36 12.63
CA ALA A 140 9.69 -13.76 12.84
C ALA A 140 10.68 -14.72 13.49
N ALA A 141 10.23 -15.54 14.45
CA ALA A 141 11.04 -16.62 15.03
C ALA A 141 11.43 -17.63 13.96
N ARG A 142 10.48 -18.02 13.11
CA ARG A 142 10.75 -18.95 12.02
C ARG A 142 11.81 -18.44 11.04
N VAL A 143 11.80 -17.14 10.69
CA VAL A 143 12.86 -16.53 9.88
C VAL A 143 14.23 -16.68 10.54
N ARG A 144 14.30 -16.43 11.86
CA ARG A 144 15.57 -16.53 12.61
C ARG A 144 16.09 -17.95 12.73
N ASP A 145 15.19 -18.91 12.95
CA ASP A 145 15.53 -20.29 13.29
C ASP A 145 15.77 -21.15 12.03
N GLU A 146 14.98 -20.95 10.97
CA GLU A 146 15.02 -21.75 9.74
C GLU A 146 15.78 -21.03 8.59
N GLY A 147 15.98 -19.72 8.68
CA GLY A 147 16.58 -18.90 7.64
C GLY A 147 15.59 -18.44 6.57
N VAL A 148 16.07 -17.48 5.75
CA VAL A 148 15.22 -16.82 4.73
C VAL A 148 14.67 -17.79 3.70
N GLU A 149 15.50 -18.70 3.20
CA GLU A 149 15.11 -19.61 2.11
C GLU A 149 13.97 -20.55 2.55
N ALA A 150 14.15 -21.25 3.68
CA ALA A 150 13.13 -22.16 4.20
C ALA A 150 11.84 -21.42 4.59
N PHE A 151 11.97 -20.21 5.15
CA PHE A 151 10.81 -19.36 5.42
C PHE A 151 10.08 -18.99 4.12
N MET A 152 10.79 -18.58 3.07
CA MET A 152 10.18 -18.19 1.80
C MET A 152 9.56 -19.39 1.05
N ASP A 153 10.12 -20.57 1.14
CA ASP A 153 9.50 -21.78 0.60
C ASP A 153 8.11 -22.02 1.18
N TRP A 154 8.01 -21.88 2.50
CA TRP A 154 6.74 -22.00 3.18
C TRP A 154 5.80 -20.81 2.86
N TRP A 155 6.32 -19.59 2.87
CA TRP A 155 5.54 -18.37 2.64
C TRP A 155 4.89 -18.36 1.26
N GLU A 156 5.65 -18.66 0.21
CA GLU A 156 5.18 -18.71 -1.17
C GLU A 156 4.19 -19.84 -1.42
N ALA A 157 4.22 -20.88 -0.60
CA ALA A 157 3.25 -21.98 -0.65
C ALA A 157 1.88 -21.62 -0.07
N LEU A 158 1.76 -20.51 0.67
CA LEU A 158 0.48 -20.09 1.25
C LEU A 158 -0.60 -19.89 0.17
N PRO A 159 -1.86 -20.25 0.47
CA PRO A 159 -2.99 -20.06 -0.46
C PRO A 159 -3.13 -18.63 -0.97
N LEU A 160 -2.69 -17.64 -0.20
CA LEU A 160 -2.69 -16.22 -0.54
C LEU A 160 -1.94 -15.93 -1.86
N PHE A 161 -0.90 -16.70 -2.17
CA PHE A 161 -0.05 -16.51 -3.35
C PHE A 161 -0.29 -17.56 -4.44
N ALA A 162 -1.40 -18.30 -4.37
CA ALA A 162 -1.70 -19.35 -5.33
C ALA A 162 -1.77 -18.84 -6.79
N SER A 163 -2.30 -17.63 -7.01
CA SER A 163 -2.38 -16.98 -8.31
C SER A 163 -0.99 -16.69 -8.92
N GLN A 164 0.00 -16.41 -8.09
CA GLN A 164 1.37 -16.11 -8.55
C GLN A 164 2.06 -17.31 -9.21
N ARG A 165 1.56 -18.54 -8.99
CA ARG A 165 2.09 -19.75 -9.67
C ARG A 165 1.83 -19.74 -11.18
N SER A 166 0.86 -18.96 -11.64
CA SER A 166 0.50 -18.82 -13.05
C SER A 166 1.25 -17.67 -13.75
N LEU A 167 2.08 -16.92 -13.03
CA LEU A 167 2.91 -15.88 -13.61
C LEU A 167 3.96 -16.47 -14.56
N PRO A 168 4.45 -15.71 -15.55
CA PRO A 168 5.59 -16.11 -16.39
C PRO A 168 6.80 -16.50 -15.54
N ASP A 169 7.60 -17.44 -16.04
CA ASP A 169 8.72 -18.01 -15.30
C ASP A 169 9.77 -16.98 -14.91
N ASP A 170 10.06 -16.02 -15.78
CA ASP A 170 10.98 -14.90 -15.52
C ASP A 170 10.46 -13.97 -14.42
N VAL A 171 9.16 -13.70 -14.40
CA VAL A 171 8.54 -12.88 -13.34
C VAL A 171 8.58 -13.61 -12.00
N ARG A 172 8.27 -14.92 -11.99
CA ARG A 172 8.37 -15.74 -10.78
C ARG A 172 9.79 -15.83 -10.25
N ALA A 173 10.76 -16.01 -11.16
CA ALA A 173 12.18 -16.09 -10.79
C ALA A 173 12.67 -14.74 -10.21
N ALA A 174 12.29 -13.62 -10.81
CA ALA A 174 12.62 -12.28 -10.31
C ALA A 174 11.99 -12.00 -8.95
N LEU A 175 10.71 -12.37 -8.76
CA LEU A 175 10.01 -12.24 -7.48
C LEU A 175 10.70 -13.07 -6.38
N ARG A 176 11.03 -14.33 -6.69
CA ARG A 176 11.74 -15.22 -5.76
C ARG A 176 13.12 -14.67 -5.41
N ALA A 177 13.90 -14.24 -6.40
CA ALA A 177 15.22 -13.64 -6.18
C ALA A 177 15.13 -12.39 -5.28
N GLY A 178 14.15 -11.52 -5.50
CA GLY A 178 13.91 -10.35 -4.65
C GLY A 178 13.60 -10.73 -3.21
N ARG A 179 12.76 -11.73 -2.98
CA ARG A 179 12.43 -12.24 -1.65
C ARG A 179 13.62 -12.84 -0.93
N LEU A 180 14.41 -13.66 -1.61
CA LEU A 180 15.63 -14.28 -1.07
C LEU A 180 16.75 -13.27 -0.83
N GLY A 181 16.73 -12.13 -1.51
CA GLY A 181 17.69 -11.04 -1.32
C GLY A 181 17.49 -10.22 -0.03
N ASN A 182 16.43 -10.50 0.76
CA ASN A 182 16.25 -9.86 2.06
C ASN A 182 17.12 -10.52 3.12
N ASP A 183 17.62 -9.72 4.06
CA ASP A 183 18.29 -10.24 5.24
C ASP A 183 17.28 -10.63 6.34
N PRO A 184 17.63 -11.56 7.25
CA PRO A 184 16.73 -12.01 8.31
C PRO A 184 16.27 -10.90 9.26
N ALA A 185 17.10 -9.87 9.49
CA ALA A 185 16.76 -8.78 10.39
C ALA A 185 15.66 -7.90 9.78
N THR A 186 15.74 -7.61 8.48
CA THR A 186 14.70 -6.91 7.74
C THR A 186 13.37 -7.65 7.78
N LEU A 187 13.36 -8.95 7.45
CA LEU A 187 12.12 -9.75 7.49
C LEU A 187 11.54 -9.83 8.90
N THR A 188 12.39 -9.95 9.92
CA THR A 188 11.96 -9.95 11.31
C THR A 188 11.35 -8.60 11.71
N LEU A 189 11.96 -7.48 11.28
CA LEU A 189 11.43 -6.13 11.50
C LEU A 189 10.05 -5.97 10.85
N GLU A 190 9.90 -6.37 9.59
CA GLU A 190 8.64 -6.27 8.85
C GLU A 190 7.52 -7.12 9.49
N LEU A 191 7.84 -8.30 10.02
CA LEU A 191 6.88 -9.21 10.66
C LEU A 191 6.48 -8.74 12.05
N SER A 192 7.46 -8.54 12.94
CA SER A 192 7.20 -8.21 14.34
C SER A 192 7.13 -6.70 14.59
N GLY A 193 8.02 -5.91 13.99
CA GLY A 193 8.08 -4.46 14.18
C GLY A 193 7.01 -3.69 13.42
N TRP A 194 6.60 -4.19 12.23
CA TRP A 194 5.55 -3.58 11.38
C TRP A 194 4.32 -4.48 11.23
N GLY A 195 4.14 -5.40 12.14
CA GLY A 195 3.03 -6.34 12.15
C GLY A 195 1.66 -5.67 12.26
N GLN A 196 0.62 -6.36 11.82
CA GLN A 196 -0.77 -5.87 11.84
C GLN A 196 -1.26 -5.49 13.23
N HIS A 197 -0.69 -6.08 14.28
CA HIS A 197 -1.05 -5.81 15.68
C HIS A 197 -0.65 -4.41 16.16
N HIS A 198 0.23 -3.70 15.44
CA HIS A 198 0.58 -2.31 15.73
C HIS A 198 -0.38 -1.28 15.11
N GLN A 199 -1.21 -1.69 14.14
CA GLN A 199 -2.16 -0.79 13.51
C GLN A 199 -3.22 -0.29 14.51
N ALA A 200 -3.80 0.85 14.19
CA ALA A 200 -5.08 1.26 14.75
C ALA A 200 -6.15 0.18 14.55
N GLY A 201 -7.21 0.22 15.34
CA GLY A 201 -8.31 -0.74 15.21
C GLY A 201 -9.06 -0.59 13.88
N LYS A 202 -9.72 -1.67 13.44
CA LYS A 202 -10.54 -1.66 12.22
C LYS A 202 -11.58 -0.52 12.19
N ALA A 203 -12.19 -0.22 13.32
CA ALA A 203 -13.16 0.87 13.41
C ALA A 203 -12.53 2.23 13.07
N ASP A 204 -11.34 2.51 13.59
CA ASP A 204 -10.60 3.74 13.28
C ASP A 204 -10.23 3.83 11.79
N ALA A 205 -9.85 2.71 11.19
CA ALA A 205 -9.52 2.61 9.78
C ALA A 205 -10.72 2.96 8.89
N LEU A 206 -11.90 2.41 9.19
CA LEU A 206 -13.13 2.68 8.45
C LEU A 206 -13.58 4.13 8.63
N VAL A 207 -13.51 4.68 9.84
CA VAL A 207 -13.78 6.10 10.11
C VAL A 207 -12.80 7.00 9.34
N CYS A 208 -11.52 6.61 9.28
CA CYS A 208 -10.54 7.36 8.51
C CYS A 208 -10.91 7.40 7.03
N LEU A 209 -11.20 6.26 6.41
CA LEU A 209 -11.55 6.17 5.00
C LEU A 209 -12.79 6.99 4.66
N ASP A 210 -13.85 6.89 5.48
CA ASP A 210 -15.09 7.65 5.29
C ASP A 210 -14.88 9.17 5.43
N GLY A 211 -13.98 9.59 6.31
CA GLY A 211 -13.66 11.00 6.53
C GLY A 211 -12.73 11.65 5.50
N LEU A 212 -12.10 10.89 4.58
CA LEU A 212 -11.15 11.42 3.60
C LEU A 212 -11.83 12.37 2.59
N ALA A 213 -13.00 12.02 2.09
CA ALA A 213 -13.74 12.82 1.11
C ALA A 213 -14.05 14.22 1.63
N ALA A 214 -14.45 14.36 2.91
CA ALA A 214 -14.69 15.64 3.55
C ALA A 214 -13.45 16.54 3.64
N ARG A 215 -12.26 15.98 3.39
CA ARG A 215 -10.97 16.68 3.36
C ARG A 215 -10.46 16.92 1.93
N GLY A 216 -11.27 16.62 0.92
CA GLY A 216 -10.86 16.70 -0.48
C GLY A 216 -9.80 15.66 -0.85
N VAL A 217 -9.80 14.50 -0.20
CA VAL A 217 -8.91 13.38 -0.48
C VAL A 217 -9.73 12.23 -1.03
N ALA A 218 -9.51 11.88 -2.29
CA ALA A 218 -10.14 10.70 -2.89
C ALA A 218 -9.55 9.42 -2.29
N SER A 219 -10.35 8.35 -2.24
CA SER A 219 -9.86 7.06 -1.76
C SER A 219 -10.31 5.91 -2.64
N ALA A 220 -9.43 4.90 -2.77
CA ALA A 220 -9.75 3.66 -3.44
C ALA A 220 -9.24 2.46 -2.64
N TYR A 221 -10.03 1.38 -2.63
CA TYR A 221 -9.65 0.07 -2.11
C TYR A 221 -9.71 -0.97 -3.22
N LEU A 222 -8.59 -1.63 -3.48
CA LEU A 222 -8.42 -2.59 -4.56
C LEU A 222 -8.23 -4.00 -3.98
N ALA A 223 -8.92 -4.98 -4.51
CA ALA A 223 -8.73 -6.39 -4.16
C ALA A 223 -8.80 -7.26 -5.40
N GLY A 224 -7.96 -8.30 -5.48
CA GLY A 224 -8.07 -9.29 -6.54
C GLY A 224 -9.25 -10.24 -6.31
N ALA A 225 -9.94 -10.63 -7.39
CA ALA A 225 -11.12 -11.50 -7.31
C ALA A 225 -10.81 -12.90 -6.78
N ILE A 226 -9.57 -13.37 -6.91
CA ILE A 226 -9.13 -14.69 -6.41
C ILE A 226 -8.82 -14.62 -4.90
N ASP A 227 -8.48 -13.45 -4.36
CA ASP A 227 -8.18 -13.25 -2.95
C ASP A 227 -9.46 -13.12 -2.10
N ARG A 228 -9.93 -14.23 -1.58
CA ARG A 228 -11.18 -14.27 -0.78
C ARG A 228 -11.13 -13.37 0.45
N LYS A 229 -9.98 -13.30 1.13
CA LYS A 229 -9.84 -12.51 2.36
C LYS A 229 -10.00 -11.03 2.07
N TYR A 230 -9.25 -10.51 1.11
CA TYR A 230 -9.24 -9.08 0.84
C TYR A 230 -10.46 -8.62 0.04
N ARG A 231 -11.13 -9.54 -0.67
CA ARG A 231 -12.48 -9.29 -1.19
C ARG A 231 -13.50 -9.04 -0.07
N ALA A 232 -13.47 -9.83 0.99
CA ALA A 232 -14.36 -9.61 2.14
C ALA A 232 -14.10 -8.24 2.79
N ILE A 233 -12.83 -7.85 2.94
CA ILE A 233 -12.47 -6.51 3.42
C ILE A 233 -12.96 -5.42 2.45
N ALA A 234 -12.86 -5.64 1.14
CA ALA A 234 -13.38 -4.69 0.15
C ALA A 234 -14.90 -4.45 0.31
N GLU A 235 -15.67 -5.48 0.63
CA GLU A 235 -17.12 -5.32 0.93
C GLU A 235 -17.35 -4.57 2.25
N GLU A 236 -16.53 -4.82 3.29
CA GLU A 236 -16.60 -4.04 4.53
C GLU A 236 -16.33 -2.54 4.27
N VAL A 237 -15.31 -2.22 3.47
CA VAL A 237 -15.00 -0.84 3.08
C VAL A 237 -16.15 -0.23 2.30
N ARG A 238 -16.71 -0.95 1.31
CA ARG A 238 -17.84 -0.45 0.50
C ARG A 238 -19.06 -0.11 1.34
N ALA A 239 -19.33 -0.92 2.36
CA ALA A 239 -20.46 -0.72 3.25
C ALA A 239 -20.25 0.46 4.22
N ALA A 240 -19.02 0.63 4.72
CA ALA A 240 -18.73 1.62 5.77
C ALA A 240 -18.26 2.98 5.24
N SER A 241 -17.74 3.05 4.03
CA SER A 241 -17.23 4.27 3.40
C SER A 241 -17.72 4.38 1.95
N PRO A 242 -18.95 4.85 1.73
CA PRO A 242 -19.55 4.98 0.38
C PRO A 242 -18.76 5.88 -0.57
N ALA A 243 -18.01 6.83 -0.04
CA ALA A 243 -17.15 7.72 -0.82
C ALA A 243 -15.85 7.04 -1.32
N THR A 244 -15.47 5.91 -0.72
CA THR A 244 -14.31 5.14 -1.16
C THR A 244 -14.64 4.31 -2.40
N THR A 245 -13.92 4.52 -3.50
CA THR A 245 -14.03 3.66 -4.69
C THR A 245 -13.53 2.25 -4.37
N VAL A 246 -14.39 1.25 -4.46
CA VAL A 246 -14.01 -0.15 -4.26
C VAL A 246 -13.99 -0.90 -5.58
N ARG A 247 -12.84 -1.49 -5.93
CA ARG A 247 -12.65 -2.31 -7.14
C ARG A 247 -12.22 -3.72 -6.78
N VAL A 248 -12.95 -4.70 -7.30
CA VAL A 248 -12.55 -6.11 -7.29
C VAL A 248 -12.08 -6.47 -8.69
N VAL A 249 -10.77 -6.71 -8.84
CA VAL A 249 -10.12 -6.89 -10.14
C VAL A 249 -10.21 -8.37 -10.54
N PRO A 250 -10.82 -8.69 -11.71
CA PRO A 250 -10.98 -10.06 -12.17
C PRO A 250 -9.64 -10.77 -12.41
N SER A 251 -9.62 -12.08 -12.24
CA SER A 251 -8.53 -12.98 -12.64
C SER A 251 -7.16 -12.77 -11.97
N VAL A 252 -7.08 -11.90 -10.96
CA VAL A 252 -5.86 -11.66 -10.17
C VAL A 252 -6.09 -11.97 -8.69
N GLY A 253 -4.99 -12.24 -7.98
CA GLY A 253 -4.97 -12.55 -6.56
C GLY A 253 -4.52 -11.37 -5.70
N HIS A 254 -3.61 -11.66 -4.77
CA HIS A 254 -3.23 -10.73 -3.71
C HIS A 254 -2.41 -9.53 -4.20
N ASN A 255 -1.61 -9.68 -5.25
CA ASN A 255 -0.74 -8.63 -5.78
C ASN A 255 -1.16 -8.22 -7.20
N ILE A 256 -2.07 -7.26 -7.30
CA ILE A 256 -2.70 -6.87 -8.55
C ILE A 256 -1.66 -6.22 -9.48
N TYR A 257 -0.84 -5.28 -8.97
CA TYR A 257 0.13 -4.57 -9.78
C TYR A 257 1.24 -5.48 -10.35
N LEU A 258 1.49 -6.61 -9.71
CA LEU A 258 2.44 -7.64 -10.18
C LEU A 258 1.77 -8.61 -11.16
N GLU A 259 0.51 -9.00 -10.87
CA GLU A 259 -0.21 -10.02 -11.62
C GLU A 259 -0.83 -9.47 -12.92
N ASP A 260 -1.20 -8.20 -12.95
CA ASP A 260 -1.70 -7.47 -14.14
C ASP A 260 -1.20 -6.02 -14.14
N PRO A 261 0.09 -5.77 -14.41
CA PRO A 261 0.65 -4.43 -14.38
C PRO A 261 0.01 -3.46 -15.40
N GLU A 262 -0.40 -3.95 -16.58
CA GLU A 262 -1.05 -3.12 -17.60
C GLU A 262 -2.47 -2.72 -17.17
N GLY A 263 -3.26 -3.68 -16.69
CA GLY A 263 -4.59 -3.42 -16.16
C GLY A 263 -4.55 -2.51 -14.95
N TYR A 264 -3.55 -2.69 -14.06
CA TYR A 264 -3.34 -1.82 -12.92
C TYR A 264 -3.05 -0.37 -13.32
N ALA A 265 -2.09 -0.15 -14.21
CA ALA A 265 -1.72 1.19 -14.67
C ALA A 265 -2.89 1.90 -15.37
N ARG A 266 -3.65 1.18 -16.20
CA ARG A 266 -4.87 1.71 -16.84
C ARG A 266 -5.94 2.04 -15.80
N MET A 267 -6.26 1.10 -14.92
CA MET A 267 -7.30 1.26 -13.89
C MET A 267 -7.03 2.46 -12.96
N LEU A 268 -5.78 2.63 -12.52
CA LEU A 268 -5.38 3.74 -11.66
C LEU A 268 -5.49 5.08 -12.39
N THR A 269 -5.08 5.11 -13.66
CA THR A 269 -5.18 6.31 -14.51
C THR A 269 -6.64 6.70 -14.74
N ASP A 270 -7.47 5.76 -15.18
CA ASP A 270 -8.89 6.00 -15.46
C ASP A 270 -9.67 6.43 -14.19
N TRP A 271 -9.33 5.81 -13.05
CA TRP A 271 -9.91 6.20 -11.77
C TRP A 271 -9.54 7.63 -11.39
N TYR A 272 -8.27 7.98 -11.49
CA TYR A 272 -7.81 9.34 -11.17
C TYR A 272 -8.49 10.38 -12.06
N ASP A 273 -8.55 10.13 -13.36
CA ASP A 273 -9.14 11.04 -14.32
C ASP A 273 -10.65 11.23 -14.09
N SER A 274 -11.34 10.17 -13.64
CA SER A 274 -12.79 10.21 -13.41
C SER A 274 -13.22 10.74 -12.04
N VAL A 275 -12.34 10.64 -11.02
CA VAL A 275 -12.72 10.96 -9.63
C VAL A 275 -11.97 12.18 -9.11
N VAL A 276 -10.70 12.33 -9.45
CA VAL A 276 -9.84 13.38 -8.86
C VAL A 276 -9.74 14.62 -9.76
N LEU A 277 -9.83 14.45 -11.10
CA LEU A 277 -9.82 15.60 -12.03
C LEU A 277 -11.22 16.13 -12.36
N ALA A 278 -12.28 15.39 -12.02
CA ALA A 278 -13.66 15.81 -12.31
C ALA A 278 -14.22 16.78 -11.28
N ASP A 279 -13.59 16.91 -10.11
CA ASP A 279 -13.89 17.90 -9.05
C ASP A 279 -13.00 19.14 -9.19
#